data_6f75ceda73f2de8113ea940a0d324f51
#
_entry.id   6f75ceda73f2de8113ea940a0d324f51
#
_cell.length_a   1.000
_cell.length_b   1.000
_cell.length_c   1.000
_cell.angle_alpha   90.00
_cell.angle_beta   90.00
_cell.angle_gamma   90.00
#
_symmetry.space_group_name_H-M   'P 1'
#
loop_
_entity.id
_entity.type
_entity.pdbx_description
1 polymer ?
#
loop_
_entity_poly.entity_id
_entity_poly.type
_entity_poly.pdbx_seq_one_letter_code
_entity_poly.pdbx_strand_id
1 'polypeptide(L)'
;MVHCEECGVVPVRSEDLPVELPLNVKFSWEDSGNPLASNNEFLRTTCPDCGREAKRETDTMDTFYDSSWYFMRFADSDNSTKPFESEKVNYWLEGGVDLYIGGIEHAVMHLLYARFFTKATRDLGMNLVGEPFGRLVCQGMLNAPAPFCVDCNSEYHVDNFGGNCPSCGNKLSTRSVKMSKSLGNTISPGEMVEKFGADTVRLFILFGANPEAGMDWSDSALEANNRQLNQIVEAFRNAPSIESHQSGMDDWLLGRLSESRKRWVEAMNNVSLREGVMLSLIHI
;
A
#
# COMPACT_ATOMS: atom_id res chain seq x y z
N MET A 1 -13.52 -8.85 25.22
CA MET A 1 -13.27 -8.99 26.67
C MET A 1 -14.54 -8.64 27.44
N VAL A 2 -14.67 -9.14 28.68
CA VAL A 2 -15.80 -8.86 29.59
C VAL A 2 -15.24 -8.40 30.94
N HIS A 3 -15.76 -7.32 31.50
CA HIS A 3 -15.38 -6.75 32.79
C HIS A 3 -16.36 -7.21 33.84
N CYS A 4 -15.92 -8.07 34.75
CA CYS A 4 -16.66 -8.61 35.85
C CYS A 4 -16.13 -8.03 37.19
N GLU A 5 -17.03 -7.61 38.08
CA GLU A 5 -16.62 -7.07 39.40
C GLU A 5 -15.89 -8.08 40.27
N GLU A 6 -16.19 -9.37 40.14
CA GLU A 6 -15.58 -10.45 40.92
C GLU A 6 -14.35 -11.08 40.25
N CYS A 7 -14.44 -11.32 38.89
CA CYS A 7 -13.41 -12.06 38.16
C CYS A 7 -12.38 -11.15 37.48
N GLY A 8 -12.63 -9.83 37.45
CA GLY A 8 -11.80 -8.88 36.70
C GLY A 8 -12.09 -8.92 35.19
N VAL A 9 -11.03 -8.84 34.38
CA VAL A 9 -11.12 -8.88 32.91
C VAL A 9 -11.07 -10.33 32.43
N VAL A 10 -12.16 -10.80 31.84
CA VAL A 10 -12.35 -12.18 31.39
C VAL A 10 -12.46 -12.23 29.86
N PRO A 11 -11.77 -13.14 29.17
CA PRO A 11 -11.95 -13.31 27.73
C PRO A 11 -13.33 -13.93 27.43
N VAL A 12 -13.93 -13.55 26.30
CA VAL A 12 -15.10 -14.22 25.75
C VAL A 12 -14.71 -15.65 25.37
N ARG A 13 -15.58 -16.64 25.61
CA ARG A 13 -15.31 -18.02 25.22
C ARG A 13 -15.21 -18.15 23.71
N SER A 14 -14.39 -19.11 23.23
CA SER A 14 -14.20 -19.32 21.79
C SER A 14 -15.48 -19.68 21.06
N GLU A 15 -16.39 -20.37 21.73
CA GLU A 15 -17.71 -20.76 21.22
C GLU A 15 -18.69 -19.59 21.04
N ASP A 16 -18.44 -18.47 21.76
CA ASP A 16 -19.25 -17.25 21.71
C ASP A 16 -18.67 -16.20 20.73
N LEU A 17 -17.65 -16.56 19.95
CA LEU A 17 -17.06 -15.72 18.93
C LEU A 17 -17.71 -15.96 17.55
N PRO A 18 -17.84 -14.95 16.69
CA PRO A 18 -17.43 -13.56 16.89
C PRO A 18 -18.40 -12.77 17.77
N VAL A 19 -17.91 -11.77 18.49
CA VAL A 19 -18.78 -10.78 19.15
C VAL A 19 -19.26 -9.79 18.10
N GLU A 20 -20.51 -9.91 17.70
CA GLU A 20 -21.12 -9.05 16.69
C GLU A 20 -21.34 -7.62 17.22
N LEU A 21 -20.94 -6.62 16.44
CA LEU A 21 -21.19 -5.22 16.76
C LEU A 21 -22.63 -4.84 16.39
N PRO A 22 -23.30 -3.97 17.19
CA PRO A 22 -24.66 -3.53 16.90
C PRO A 22 -24.68 -2.64 15.65
N LEU A 23 -25.60 -2.90 14.72
CA LEU A 23 -25.76 -2.12 13.49
C LEU A 23 -26.56 -0.82 13.71
N ASN A 24 -27.28 -0.70 14.84
CA ASN A 24 -28.19 0.40 15.16
C ASN A 24 -27.61 1.40 16.17
N VAL A 25 -26.32 1.64 16.11
CA VAL A 25 -25.62 2.56 17.01
C VAL A 25 -25.97 4.01 16.66
N LYS A 26 -26.34 4.80 17.67
CA LYS A 26 -26.57 6.24 17.51
C LYS A 26 -25.30 7.00 17.79
N PHE A 27 -24.88 7.82 16.83
CA PHE A 27 -23.76 8.75 17.01
C PHE A 27 -24.32 10.09 17.55
N SER A 28 -23.93 10.47 18.75
CA SER A 28 -24.22 11.76 19.35
C SER A 28 -22.94 12.48 19.70
N TRP A 29 -22.87 13.76 19.40
CA TRP A 29 -21.73 14.61 19.77
C TRP A 29 -21.70 14.94 21.28
N GLU A 30 -22.81 14.67 21.98
CA GLU A 30 -22.98 14.90 23.42
C GLU A 30 -22.50 13.73 24.28
N ASP A 31 -22.46 12.53 23.69
CA ASP A 31 -21.92 11.34 24.34
C ASP A 31 -20.38 11.35 24.24
N SER A 32 -19.71 10.76 25.20
CA SER A 32 -18.25 10.73 25.41
C SER A 32 -17.40 10.17 24.24
N GLY A 33 -17.93 10.18 23.02
CA GLY A 33 -17.24 9.75 21.80
C GLY A 33 -17.18 8.23 21.59
N ASN A 34 -17.67 7.42 22.53
CA ASN A 34 -17.75 5.96 22.37
C ASN A 34 -19.20 5.49 22.24
N PRO A 35 -19.69 5.29 21.00
CA PRO A 35 -21.08 4.94 20.75
C PRO A 35 -21.45 3.51 21.23
N LEU A 36 -20.49 2.60 21.42
CA LEU A 36 -20.73 1.27 21.99
C LEU A 36 -21.02 1.35 23.49
N ALA A 37 -20.38 2.27 24.19
CA ALA A 37 -20.57 2.46 25.63
C ALA A 37 -21.99 2.97 25.96
N SER A 38 -22.63 3.70 25.05
CA SER A 38 -24.01 4.18 25.19
C SER A 38 -25.09 3.13 24.81
N ASN A 39 -24.69 2.03 24.16
CA ASN A 39 -25.60 0.95 23.79
C ASN A 39 -25.73 -0.08 24.91
N ASN A 40 -26.74 0.07 25.75
CA ASN A 40 -26.97 -0.82 26.90
C ASN A 40 -27.21 -2.28 26.54
N GLU A 41 -27.77 -2.57 25.37
CA GLU A 41 -28.00 -3.92 24.88
C GLU A 41 -26.71 -4.63 24.56
N PHE A 42 -25.75 -3.91 23.94
CA PHE A 42 -24.42 -4.42 23.68
C PHE A 42 -23.56 -4.48 24.94
N LEU A 43 -23.62 -3.43 25.79
CA LEU A 43 -22.75 -3.28 26.97
C LEU A 43 -23.00 -4.37 28.02
N ARG A 44 -24.28 -4.72 28.28
CA ARG A 44 -24.62 -5.69 29.33
C ARG A 44 -24.43 -7.12 28.83
N THR A 45 -23.79 -7.93 29.66
CA THR A 45 -23.54 -9.36 29.37
C THR A 45 -23.41 -10.14 30.67
N THR A 46 -23.19 -11.44 30.56
CA THR A 46 -22.86 -12.31 31.68
C THR A 46 -21.37 -12.67 31.66
N CYS A 47 -20.78 -12.74 32.84
CA CYS A 47 -19.38 -13.16 32.98
C CYS A 47 -19.22 -14.62 32.54
N PRO A 48 -18.30 -14.94 31.61
CA PRO A 48 -18.06 -16.32 31.15
C PRO A 48 -17.62 -17.30 32.27
N ASP A 49 -16.96 -16.76 33.33
CA ASP A 49 -16.41 -17.59 34.42
C ASP A 49 -17.43 -17.83 35.54
N CYS A 50 -18.06 -16.76 36.06
CA CYS A 50 -18.92 -16.88 37.24
C CYS A 50 -20.42 -16.75 36.93
N GLY A 51 -20.83 -16.39 35.70
CA GLY A 51 -22.22 -16.26 35.31
C GLY A 51 -22.95 -15.02 35.85
N ARG A 52 -22.27 -14.13 36.57
CA ARG A 52 -22.88 -12.90 37.12
C ARG A 52 -23.00 -11.84 36.02
N GLU A 53 -23.78 -10.82 36.27
CA GLU A 53 -23.87 -9.63 35.42
C GLU A 53 -22.51 -8.98 35.27
N ALA A 54 -22.16 -8.62 34.04
CA ALA A 54 -20.90 -8.06 33.67
C ALA A 54 -21.05 -7.08 32.48
N LYS A 55 -19.99 -6.36 32.15
CA LYS A 55 -20.00 -5.38 31.06
C LYS A 55 -19.02 -5.83 29.96
N ARG A 56 -19.43 -5.71 28.69
CA ARG A 56 -18.52 -5.90 27.56
C ARG A 56 -17.51 -4.74 27.48
N GLU A 57 -16.33 -5.06 26.99
CA GLU A 57 -15.41 -4.04 26.50
C GLU A 57 -16.03 -3.28 25.34
N THR A 58 -15.92 -1.96 25.36
CA THR A 58 -16.48 -1.07 24.35
C THR A 58 -15.43 -0.37 23.50
N ASP A 59 -14.15 -0.42 23.92
CA ASP A 59 -13.07 0.05 23.08
C ASP A 59 -12.83 -0.92 21.94
N THR A 60 -12.66 -0.37 20.74
CA THR A 60 -12.29 -1.14 19.55
C THR A 60 -10.79 -1.24 19.43
N MET A 61 -10.32 -2.30 18.75
CA MET A 61 -8.91 -2.44 18.42
C MET A 61 -8.44 -1.30 17.53
N ASP A 62 -7.14 -0.97 17.61
CA ASP A 62 -6.50 -0.02 16.72
C ASP A 62 -6.69 -0.44 15.24
N THR A 63 -6.80 0.52 14.33
CA THR A 63 -7.00 0.27 12.90
C THR A 63 -5.88 -0.54 12.24
N PHE A 64 -4.68 -0.53 12.84
CA PHE A 64 -3.53 -1.34 12.37
C PHE A 64 -3.54 -2.78 12.88
N TYR A 65 -4.48 -3.18 13.73
CA TYR A 65 -4.51 -4.53 14.26
C TYR A 65 -4.65 -5.59 13.17
N ASP A 66 -5.64 -5.48 12.31
CA ASP A 66 -5.86 -6.42 11.20
C ASP A 66 -4.72 -6.33 10.17
N SER A 67 -4.20 -5.12 9.93
CA SER A 67 -3.06 -4.90 9.04
C SER A 67 -1.75 -5.52 9.57
N SER A 68 -1.70 -5.88 10.86
CA SER A 68 -0.49 -6.40 11.48
C SER A 68 -0.11 -7.80 11.03
N TRP A 69 -1.05 -8.56 10.45
CA TRP A 69 -0.85 -9.97 10.15
C TRP A 69 -1.49 -10.44 8.84
N TYR A 70 -2.10 -9.56 8.05
CA TYR A 70 -2.79 -9.92 6.80
C TYR A 70 -1.91 -10.71 5.83
N PHE A 71 -0.60 -10.42 5.79
CA PHE A 71 0.36 -11.14 4.95
C PHE A 71 0.52 -12.61 5.36
N MET A 72 0.32 -12.97 6.64
CA MET A 72 0.24 -14.36 7.09
C MET A 72 -1.08 -14.98 6.66
N ARG A 73 -2.19 -14.23 6.74
CA ARG A 73 -3.50 -14.68 6.29
C ARG A 73 -3.53 -14.98 4.80
N PHE A 74 -2.78 -14.25 3.98
CA PHE A 74 -2.66 -14.52 2.54
C PHE A 74 -2.12 -15.91 2.22
N ALA A 75 -1.26 -16.47 3.09
CA ALA A 75 -0.76 -17.83 2.93
C ALA A 75 -1.86 -18.91 3.11
N ASP A 76 -2.97 -18.58 3.78
CA ASP A 76 -4.06 -19.51 4.11
C ASP A 76 -5.41 -18.80 4.19
N SER A 77 -5.81 -18.11 3.12
CA SER A 77 -6.99 -17.23 3.05
C SER A 77 -8.32 -17.96 3.32
N ASP A 78 -8.43 -19.23 2.94
CA ASP A 78 -9.67 -20.01 3.01
C ASP A 78 -9.85 -20.75 4.34
N ASN A 79 -8.94 -20.59 5.29
CA ASN A 79 -9.04 -21.26 6.59
C ASN A 79 -10.18 -20.66 7.41
N SER A 80 -11.19 -21.46 7.71
CA SER A 80 -12.39 -21.06 8.46
C SER A 80 -12.30 -21.32 9.96
N THR A 81 -11.25 -22.03 10.43
CA THR A 81 -11.13 -22.49 11.81
C THR A 81 -10.01 -21.81 12.58
N LYS A 82 -8.97 -21.38 11.88
CA LYS A 82 -7.78 -20.74 12.47
C LYS A 82 -7.42 -19.48 11.69
N PRO A 83 -6.65 -18.55 12.29
CA PRO A 83 -6.10 -17.43 11.54
C PRO A 83 -5.29 -17.87 10.32
N PHE A 84 -4.50 -18.92 10.46
CA PHE A 84 -3.69 -19.58 9.42
C PHE A 84 -3.15 -20.92 9.94
N GLU A 85 -2.76 -21.81 9.05
CA GLU A 85 -1.97 -23.01 9.39
C GLU A 85 -0.48 -22.66 9.46
N SER A 86 0.17 -23.08 10.55
CA SER A 86 1.59 -22.83 10.80
C SER A 86 2.50 -23.30 9.67
N GLU A 87 2.23 -24.50 9.13
CA GLU A 87 3.03 -25.08 8.03
C GLU A 87 3.00 -24.21 6.77
N LYS A 88 1.84 -23.67 6.40
CA LYS A 88 1.69 -22.81 5.23
C LYS A 88 2.42 -21.48 5.43
N VAL A 89 2.26 -20.85 6.59
CA VAL A 89 2.94 -19.60 6.91
C VAL A 89 4.46 -19.81 6.96
N ASN A 90 4.93 -20.87 7.60
CA ASN A 90 6.36 -21.17 7.68
C ASN A 90 6.97 -21.45 6.32
N TYR A 91 6.22 -22.12 5.42
CA TYR A 91 6.68 -22.38 4.04
C TYR A 91 6.82 -21.09 3.22
N TRP A 92 5.78 -20.23 3.24
CA TRP A 92 5.77 -19.02 2.42
C TRP A 92 6.59 -17.86 2.99
N LEU A 93 6.77 -17.80 4.31
CA LEU A 93 7.41 -16.70 5.02
C LEU A 93 8.71 -17.14 5.72
N GLU A 94 9.38 -18.16 5.20
CA GLU A 94 10.72 -18.52 5.67
C GLU A 94 11.68 -17.33 5.46
N GLY A 95 12.16 -16.75 6.57
CA GLY A 95 12.96 -15.51 6.53
C GLY A 95 12.15 -14.21 6.39
N GLY A 96 10.82 -14.25 6.45
CA GLY A 96 9.89 -13.15 6.25
C GLY A 96 9.43 -13.00 4.80
N VAL A 97 8.53 -12.05 4.54
CA VAL A 97 8.13 -11.67 3.17
C VAL A 97 9.35 -11.17 2.42
N ASP A 98 9.67 -11.74 1.25
CA ASP A 98 10.89 -11.47 0.49
C ASP A 98 11.10 -9.97 0.19
N LEU A 99 10.02 -9.31 -0.24
CA LEU A 99 10.02 -7.87 -0.54
C LEU A 99 8.71 -7.24 -0.10
N TYR A 100 8.80 -6.23 0.75
CA TYR A 100 7.67 -5.42 1.20
C TYR A 100 7.86 -3.97 0.80
N ILE A 101 6.90 -3.41 0.04
CA ILE A 101 6.96 -2.05 -0.49
C ILE A 101 5.82 -1.25 0.10
N GLY A 102 6.11 -0.10 0.71
CA GLY A 102 5.10 0.75 1.33
C GLY A 102 5.60 2.17 1.60
N GLY A 103 4.69 3.05 2.05
CA GLY A 103 5.02 4.42 2.39
C GLY A 103 5.89 4.52 3.63
N ILE A 104 6.79 5.50 3.66
CA ILE A 104 7.70 5.74 4.79
C ILE A 104 6.94 6.10 6.09
N GLU A 105 5.73 6.66 5.97
CA GLU A 105 4.87 7.02 7.10
C GLU A 105 4.47 5.82 7.98
N HIS A 106 4.52 4.62 7.42
CA HIS A 106 4.18 3.39 8.14
C HIS A 106 5.33 2.83 9.00
N ALA A 107 6.52 3.42 8.94
CA ALA A 107 7.70 2.92 9.65
C ALA A 107 7.51 2.84 11.18
N VAL A 108 6.83 3.83 11.76
CA VAL A 108 6.58 3.91 13.23
C VAL A 108 5.15 3.50 13.62
N MET A 109 4.33 3.05 12.69
CA MET A 109 2.96 2.61 12.93
C MET A 109 2.79 1.15 12.51
N HIS A 110 2.31 0.90 11.30
CA HIS A 110 2.07 -0.43 10.78
C HIS A 110 3.25 -1.40 10.96
N LEU A 111 4.48 -0.98 10.67
CA LEU A 111 5.63 -1.88 10.73
C LEU A 111 5.96 -2.31 12.17
N LEU A 112 5.75 -1.45 13.18
CA LEU A 112 5.92 -1.83 14.58
C LEU A 112 4.87 -2.84 15.01
N TYR A 113 3.61 -2.62 14.62
CA TYR A 113 2.53 -3.58 14.88
C TYR A 113 2.79 -4.93 14.20
N ALA A 114 3.18 -4.93 12.93
CA ALA A 114 3.49 -6.14 12.18
C ALA A 114 4.62 -6.95 12.83
N ARG A 115 5.70 -6.27 13.25
CA ARG A 115 6.81 -6.91 13.96
C ARG A 115 6.39 -7.47 15.31
N PHE A 116 5.64 -6.70 16.08
CA PHE A 116 5.12 -7.15 17.38
C PHE A 116 4.23 -8.38 17.22
N PHE A 117 3.25 -8.33 16.31
CA PHE A 117 2.32 -9.41 16.06
C PHE A 117 3.03 -10.69 15.60
N THR A 118 3.99 -10.56 14.67
CA THR A 118 4.79 -11.71 14.20
C THR A 118 5.53 -12.37 15.34
N LYS A 119 6.19 -11.59 16.21
CA LYS A 119 6.94 -12.12 17.36
C LYS A 119 6.02 -12.72 18.42
N ALA A 120 4.90 -12.06 18.71
CA ALA A 120 3.93 -12.56 19.69
C ALA A 120 3.32 -13.90 19.24
N THR A 121 2.91 -14.02 17.99
CA THR A 121 2.36 -15.27 17.43
C THR A 121 3.42 -16.37 17.32
N ARG A 122 4.69 -16.01 17.07
CA ARG A 122 5.80 -16.97 17.15
C ARG A 122 5.96 -17.49 18.59
N ASP A 123 5.98 -16.61 19.57
CA ASP A 123 6.16 -16.99 20.99
C ASP A 123 4.97 -17.82 21.50
N LEU A 124 3.80 -17.70 20.87
CA LEU A 124 2.63 -18.57 21.08
C LEU A 124 2.69 -19.89 20.28
N GLY A 125 3.75 -20.14 19.53
CA GLY A 125 3.93 -21.35 18.75
C GLY A 125 3.11 -21.44 17.46
N MET A 126 2.54 -20.33 17.01
CA MET A 126 1.70 -20.29 15.79
C MET A 126 2.51 -20.20 14.50
N ASN A 127 3.74 -19.69 14.55
CA ASN A 127 4.67 -19.61 13.42
C ASN A 127 6.12 -19.67 13.91
N LEU A 128 7.08 -19.76 12.97
CA LEU A 128 8.53 -19.73 13.25
C LEU A 128 9.22 -18.46 12.74
N VAL A 129 8.46 -17.52 12.19
CA VAL A 129 8.97 -16.32 11.55
C VAL A 129 9.54 -15.35 12.60
N GLY A 130 10.78 -14.91 12.43
CA GLY A 130 11.47 -14.00 13.36
C GLY A 130 11.15 -12.53 13.12
N GLU A 131 11.13 -12.14 11.85
CA GLU A 131 10.79 -10.78 11.38
C GLU A 131 9.80 -10.90 10.21
N PRO A 132 8.79 -10.01 10.12
CA PRO A 132 7.73 -10.14 9.11
C PRO A 132 8.23 -9.93 7.69
N PHE A 133 9.27 -9.11 7.49
CA PHE A 133 9.76 -8.70 6.17
C PHE A 133 11.25 -8.92 6.06
N GLY A 134 11.69 -9.66 5.04
CA GLY A 134 13.09 -9.89 4.73
C GLY A 134 13.77 -8.65 4.15
N ARG A 135 13.04 -7.93 3.28
CA ARG A 135 13.48 -6.66 2.70
C ARG A 135 12.33 -5.67 2.67
N LEU A 136 12.59 -4.44 3.12
CA LEU A 136 11.66 -3.31 3.07
C LEU A 136 12.17 -2.25 2.09
N VAL A 137 11.29 -1.76 1.23
CA VAL A 137 11.52 -0.60 0.37
C VAL A 137 10.47 0.46 0.69
N CYS A 138 10.93 1.59 1.21
CA CYS A 138 10.06 2.73 1.51
C CYS A 138 9.87 3.58 0.26
N GLN A 139 8.62 3.76 -0.17
CA GLN A 139 8.29 4.57 -1.34
C GLN A 139 8.49 6.05 -1.07
N GLY A 140 9.07 6.75 -2.05
CA GLY A 140 9.09 8.21 -2.09
C GLY A 140 7.70 8.80 -2.32
N MET A 141 7.57 10.10 -2.07
CA MET A 141 6.30 10.80 -2.21
C MET A 141 5.97 11.04 -3.68
N LEU A 142 4.72 10.83 -4.05
CA LEU A 142 4.17 11.26 -5.33
C LEU A 142 3.56 12.64 -5.15
N ASN A 143 4.10 13.61 -5.89
CA ASN A 143 3.69 15.00 -5.85
C ASN A 143 2.84 15.36 -7.07
N ALA A 144 1.99 16.37 -6.90
CA ALA A 144 1.26 16.99 -7.99
C ALA A 144 1.21 18.52 -7.81
N PRO A 145 0.94 19.29 -8.88
CA PRO A 145 0.83 20.72 -8.78
C PRO A 145 -0.28 21.16 -7.81
N ALA A 146 -0.01 22.21 -7.02
CA ALA A 146 -1.01 22.91 -6.23
C ALA A 146 -0.72 24.41 -6.21
N PRO A 147 -1.74 25.28 -6.00
CA PRO A 147 -1.55 26.70 -5.78
C PRO A 147 -0.73 26.96 -4.52
N PHE A 148 0.25 27.83 -4.61
CA PHE A 148 1.19 28.13 -3.54
C PHE A 148 1.41 29.64 -3.38
N CYS A 149 1.31 30.13 -2.17
CA CYS A 149 1.66 31.51 -1.83
C CYS A 149 3.09 31.57 -1.28
N VAL A 150 3.96 32.29 -1.97
CA VAL A 150 5.37 32.43 -1.57
C VAL A 150 5.48 33.22 -0.26
N ASP A 151 4.70 34.28 -0.10
CA ASP A 151 4.79 35.17 1.06
C ASP A 151 4.24 34.55 2.35
N CYS A 152 3.14 33.80 2.23
CA CYS A 152 2.54 33.05 3.36
C CYS A 152 3.17 31.67 3.59
N ASN A 153 4.00 31.20 2.64
CA ASN A 153 4.57 29.86 2.61
C ASN A 153 3.49 28.76 2.83
N SER A 154 2.37 28.89 2.11
CA SER A 154 1.20 28.05 2.30
C SER A 154 0.65 27.54 0.98
N GLU A 155 0.14 26.31 1.00
CA GLU A 155 -0.51 25.62 -0.10
C GLU A 155 -2.02 25.81 -0.02
N TYR A 156 -2.69 25.83 -1.17
CA TYR A 156 -4.14 26.03 -1.27
C TYR A 156 -4.76 24.97 -2.17
N HIS A 157 -6.08 24.79 -2.02
CA HIS A 157 -6.87 23.87 -2.83
C HIS A 157 -6.76 24.23 -4.32
N VAL A 158 -6.81 23.21 -5.19
CA VAL A 158 -6.65 23.39 -6.66
C VAL A 158 -7.64 24.36 -7.28
N ASP A 159 -8.81 24.58 -6.68
CA ASP A 159 -9.78 25.57 -7.14
C ASP A 159 -9.23 27.01 -7.13
N ASN A 160 -8.13 27.25 -6.42
CA ASN A 160 -7.48 28.57 -6.34
C ASN A 160 -6.39 28.78 -7.43
N PHE A 161 -6.25 27.85 -8.40
CA PHE A 161 -5.30 28.07 -9.49
C PHE A 161 -5.59 29.35 -10.25
N GLY A 162 -4.53 30.14 -10.51
CA GLY A 162 -4.63 31.40 -11.21
C GLY A 162 -5.22 32.56 -10.38
N GLY A 163 -5.66 32.29 -9.14
CA GLY A 163 -6.22 33.27 -8.21
C GLY A 163 -5.18 33.99 -7.34
N ASN A 164 -5.69 34.69 -6.33
CA ASN A 164 -4.91 35.36 -5.32
C ASN A 164 -4.97 34.62 -3.99
N CYS A 165 -3.95 34.77 -3.19
CA CYS A 165 -3.86 34.19 -1.85
C CYS A 165 -5.01 34.70 -0.95
N PRO A 166 -5.83 33.80 -0.37
CA PRO A 166 -6.90 34.22 0.54
C PRO A 166 -6.43 34.94 1.79
N SER A 167 -5.16 34.76 2.18
CA SER A 167 -4.60 35.34 3.40
C SER A 167 -3.94 36.68 3.20
N CYS A 168 -3.19 36.88 2.09
CA CYS A 168 -2.42 38.14 1.88
C CYS A 168 -2.78 38.89 0.59
N GLY A 169 -3.64 38.34 -0.27
CA GLY A 169 -4.09 38.94 -1.52
C GLY A 169 -3.09 38.84 -2.69
N ASN A 170 -1.88 38.34 -2.47
CA ASN A 170 -0.86 38.24 -3.51
C ASN A 170 -1.17 37.09 -4.47
N LYS A 171 -0.69 37.21 -5.72
CA LYS A 171 -0.92 36.19 -6.76
C LYS A 171 -0.31 34.85 -6.36
N LEU A 172 -1.08 33.81 -6.49
CA LEU A 172 -0.62 32.43 -6.25
C LEU A 172 0.29 31.97 -7.40
N SER A 173 1.37 31.28 -7.03
CA SER A 173 2.23 30.50 -7.92
C SER A 173 1.80 29.05 -7.93
N THR A 174 2.44 28.22 -8.76
CA THR A 174 2.25 26.76 -8.77
C THR A 174 3.47 26.10 -8.17
N ARG A 175 3.26 25.14 -7.26
CA ARG A 175 4.32 24.33 -6.68
C ARG A 175 3.92 22.85 -6.72
N SER A 176 4.88 21.97 -6.97
CA SER A 176 4.69 20.53 -6.83
C SER A 176 4.78 20.15 -5.36
N VAL A 177 3.71 19.55 -4.81
CA VAL A 177 3.57 19.17 -3.40
C VAL A 177 2.96 17.80 -3.27
N LYS A 178 3.10 17.17 -2.12
CA LYS A 178 2.49 15.85 -1.84
C LYS A 178 1.01 15.87 -2.19
N MET A 179 0.57 14.86 -2.92
CA MET A 179 -0.86 14.66 -3.21
C MET A 179 -1.65 14.49 -1.93
N SER A 180 -2.73 15.25 -1.78
CA SER A 180 -3.65 15.12 -0.66
C SER A 180 -5.09 15.45 -1.06
N LYS A 181 -6.04 14.79 -0.37
CA LYS A 181 -7.47 15.04 -0.59
C LYS A 181 -7.87 16.46 -0.19
N SER A 182 -7.23 17.03 0.83
CA SER A 182 -7.49 18.39 1.30
C SER A 182 -7.07 19.48 0.32
N LEU A 183 -6.05 19.24 -0.49
CA LEU A 183 -5.62 20.14 -1.55
C LEU A 183 -6.36 19.90 -2.87
N GLY A 184 -7.03 18.76 -3.01
CA GLY A 184 -7.70 18.38 -4.25
C GLY A 184 -6.76 18.04 -5.41
N ASN A 185 -5.45 17.92 -5.15
CA ASN A 185 -4.43 17.65 -6.17
C ASN A 185 -4.14 16.16 -6.38
N THR A 186 -5.05 15.29 -5.95
CA THR A 186 -4.95 13.84 -6.16
C THR A 186 -5.33 13.47 -7.60
N ILE A 187 -4.57 12.55 -8.16
CA ILE A 187 -4.83 11.99 -9.50
C ILE A 187 -5.50 10.63 -9.33
N SER A 188 -6.63 10.45 -9.99
CA SER A 188 -7.37 9.19 -9.98
C SER A 188 -6.70 8.16 -10.89
N PRO A 189 -6.18 7.03 -10.38
CA PRO A 189 -5.65 5.97 -11.24
C PRO A 189 -6.68 5.43 -12.23
N GLY A 190 -7.96 5.33 -11.83
CA GLY A 190 -9.04 4.86 -12.69
C GLY A 190 -9.22 5.72 -13.94
N GLU A 191 -9.31 7.04 -13.79
CA GLU A 191 -9.41 7.98 -14.91
C GLU A 191 -8.20 7.90 -15.86
N MET A 192 -7.00 7.72 -15.30
CA MET A 192 -5.79 7.57 -16.11
C MET A 192 -5.77 6.25 -16.88
N VAL A 193 -6.23 5.17 -16.26
CA VAL A 193 -6.37 3.87 -16.91
C VAL A 193 -7.42 3.90 -18.01
N GLU A 194 -8.55 4.57 -17.81
CA GLU A 194 -9.56 4.76 -18.86
C GLU A 194 -9.01 5.55 -20.04
N LYS A 195 -8.24 6.58 -19.79
CA LYS A 195 -7.70 7.48 -20.83
C LYS A 195 -6.50 6.89 -21.58
N PHE A 196 -5.58 6.22 -20.92
CA PHE A 196 -4.28 5.81 -21.47
C PHE A 196 -4.04 4.31 -21.48
N GLY A 197 -4.89 3.53 -20.81
CA GLY A 197 -4.68 2.11 -20.59
C GLY A 197 -3.79 1.80 -19.37
N ALA A 198 -4.02 0.65 -18.76
CA ALA A 198 -3.31 0.23 -17.55
C ALA A 198 -1.79 0.10 -17.76
N ASP A 199 -1.35 -0.42 -18.89
CA ASP A 199 0.07 -0.63 -19.16
C ASP A 199 0.84 0.68 -19.30
N THR A 200 0.23 1.72 -19.86
CA THR A 200 0.83 3.06 -19.93
C THR A 200 1.03 3.64 -18.52
N VAL A 201 0.01 3.55 -17.68
CA VAL A 201 0.08 4.07 -16.31
C VAL A 201 1.14 3.30 -15.50
N ARG A 202 1.20 1.99 -15.61
CA ARG A 202 2.22 1.15 -14.97
C ARG A 202 3.62 1.50 -15.44
N LEU A 203 3.83 1.64 -16.77
CA LEU A 203 5.11 2.04 -17.33
C LEU A 203 5.55 3.42 -16.82
N PHE A 204 4.63 4.38 -16.79
CA PHE A 204 4.90 5.72 -16.28
C PHE A 204 5.39 5.70 -14.83
N ILE A 205 4.72 4.96 -13.95
CA ILE A 205 5.13 4.84 -12.54
C ILE A 205 6.50 4.16 -12.40
N LEU A 206 6.74 3.06 -13.12
CA LEU A 206 7.99 2.32 -13.04
C LEU A 206 9.18 3.08 -13.64
N PHE A 207 8.92 3.89 -14.67
CA PHE A 207 9.95 4.65 -15.38
C PHE A 207 10.22 6.02 -14.74
N GLY A 208 9.25 6.61 -14.05
CA GLY A 208 9.32 7.96 -13.52
C GLY A 208 10.44 8.15 -12.50
N ALA A 209 10.55 7.26 -11.54
CA ALA A 209 11.57 7.28 -10.50
C ALA A 209 11.84 5.88 -9.93
N ASN A 210 12.98 5.70 -9.25
CA ASN A 210 13.15 4.54 -8.39
C ASN A 210 12.17 4.61 -7.21
N PRO A 211 11.70 3.47 -6.66
CA PRO A 211 10.67 3.45 -5.63
C PRO A 211 10.97 4.36 -4.43
N GLU A 212 12.22 4.46 -4.01
CA GLU A 212 12.64 5.27 -2.84
C GLU A 212 12.70 6.77 -3.13
N ALA A 213 12.72 7.17 -4.41
CA ALA A 213 12.77 8.56 -4.81
C ALA A 213 11.37 9.14 -4.95
N GLY A 214 11.19 10.40 -4.57
CA GLY A 214 9.98 11.14 -4.87
C GLY A 214 9.82 11.36 -6.37
N MET A 215 8.58 11.46 -6.85
CA MET A 215 8.23 11.68 -8.24
C MET A 215 7.18 12.78 -8.36
N ASP A 216 7.36 13.67 -9.32
CA ASP A 216 6.35 14.63 -9.70
C ASP A 216 5.47 14.07 -10.82
N TRP A 217 4.17 14.22 -10.67
CA TRP A 217 3.22 13.84 -11.71
C TRP A 217 3.40 14.71 -12.96
N SER A 218 3.39 14.08 -14.14
CA SER A 218 3.53 14.75 -15.42
C SER A 218 2.65 14.10 -16.48
N ASP A 219 1.60 14.80 -16.92
CA ASP A 219 0.73 14.36 -18.01
C ASP A 219 1.50 14.20 -19.33
N SER A 220 2.45 15.10 -19.61
CA SER A 220 3.28 15.02 -20.80
C SER A 220 4.19 13.78 -20.82
N ALA A 221 4.70 13.38 -19.68
CA ALA A 221 5.49 12.14 -19.54
C ALA A 221 4.60 10.90 -19.71
N LEU A 222 3.38 10.93 -19.15
CA LEU A 222 2.40 9.85 -19.34
C LEU A 222 2.03 9.68 -20.85
N GLU A 223 1.77 10.77 -21.55
CA GLU A 223 1.54 10.76 -23.00
C GLU A 223 2.75 10.25 -23.81
N ALA A 224 3.97 10.61 -23.39
CA ALA A 224 5.18 10.11 -24.02
C ALA A 224 5.32 8.59 -23.86
N ASN A 225 5.05 8.05 -22.65
CA ASN A 225 5.05 6.61 -22.39
C ASN A 225 3.96 5.88 -23.22
N ASN A 226 2.78 6.49 -23.37
CA ASN A 226 1.73 5.92 -24.22
C ASN A 226 2.17 5.83 -25.69
N ARG A 227 2.76 6.89 -26.23
CA ARG A 227 3.32 6.86 -27.60
C ARG A 227 4.39 5.79 -27.75
N GLN A 228 5.29 5.65 -26.77
CA GLN A 228 6.36 4.65 -26.78
C GLN A 228 5.80 3.22 -26.79
N LEU A 229 4.82 2.91 -25.93
CA LEU A 229 4.18 1.59 -25.94
C LEU A 229 3.49 1.27 -27.28
N ASN A 230 2.79 2.24 -27.85
CA ASN A 230 2.15 2.06 -29.15
C ASN A 230 3.18 1.81 -30.26
N GLN A 231 4.33 2.51 -30.25
CA GLN A 231 5.42 2.26 -31.20
C GLN A 231 5.98 0.84 -31.05
N ILE A 232 6.13 0.34 -29.83
CA ILE A 232 6.58 -1.03 -29.57
C ILE A 232 5.59 -2.04 -30.17
N VAL A 233 4.29 -1.88 -29.87
CA VAL A 233 3.24 -2.76 -30.39
C VAL A 233 3.21 -2.75 -31.92
N GLU A 234 3.30 -1.58 -32.54
CA GLU A 234 3.35 -1.44 -34.00
C GLU A 234 4.61 -2.08 -34.61
N ALA A 235 5.77 -1.93 -33.96
CA ALA A 235 6.98 -2.58 -34.42
C ALA A 235 6.84 -4.11 -34.46
N PHE A 236 6.24 -4.71 -33.43
CA PHE A 236 6.00 -6.15 -33.40
C PHE A 236 4.92 -6.60 -34.39
N ARG A 237 3.85 -5.82 -34.58
CA ARG A 237 2.80 -6.12 -35.57
C ARG A 237 3.31 -6.12 -37.01
N ASN A 238 4.24 -5.21 -37.29
CA ASN A 238 4.79 -5.00 -38.62
C ASN A 238 6.14 -5.69 -38.84
N ALA A 239 6.60 -6.49 -37.84
CA ALA A 239 7.85 -7.21 -37.97
C ALA A 239 7.80 -8.18 -39.17
N PRO A 240 8.78 -8.14 -40.10
CA PRO A 240 8.81 -9.07 -41.23
C PRO A 240 9.02 -10.51 -40.69
N SER A 241 8.53 -11.49 -41.48
CA SER A 241 8.86 -12.89 -41.21
C SER A 241 10.37 -13.07 -41.33
N ILE A 242 10.98 -13.63 -40.29
CA ILE A 242 12.42 -13.82 -40.22
C ILE A 242 12.80 -14.95 -41.18
N GLU A 243 13.49 -14.61 -42.25
CA GLU A 243 14.29 -15.58 -43.00
C GLU A 243 15.63 -15.71 -42.25
N SER A 244 16.08 -16.94 -42.01
CA SER A 244 17.27 -17.24 -41.21
C SER A 244 18.56 -16.84 -41.96
N HIS A 245 18.92 -15.58 -41.85
CA HIS A 245 20.26 -15.12 -42.21
C HIS A 245 21.05 -14.83 -40.93
N GLN A 246 22.15 -15.58 -40.72
CA GLN A 246 23.07 -15.30 -39.65
C GLN A 246 24.22 -14.45 -40.21
N SER A 247 24.36 -13.25 -39.70
CA SER A 247 25.40 -12.31 -40.06
C SER A 247 26.24 -11.92 -38.83
N GLY A 248 27.43 -11.38 -39.03
CA GLY A 248 28.25 -10.86 -37.91
C GLY A 248 27.57 -9.74 -37.13
N MET A 249 26.57 -9.05 -37.74
CA MET A 249 25.73 -8.06 -37.06
C MET A 249 24.76 -8.72 -36.10
N ASP A 250 24.20 -9.88 -36.45
CA ASP A 250 23.30 -10.65 -35.59
C ASP A 250 24.07 -11.15 -34.36
N ASP A 251 25.29 -11.64 -34.51
CA ASP A 251 26.13 -12.08 -33.40
C ASP A 251 26.47 -10.91 -32.45
N TRP A 252 26.75 -9.74 -33.00
CA TRP A 252 26.98 -8.52 -32.21
C TRP A 252 25.70 -8.12 -31.44
N LEU A 253 24.54 -8.12 -32.10
CA LEU A 253 23.26 -7.79 -31.47
C LEU A 253 22.93 -8.78 -30.35
N LEU A 254 23.08 -10.08 -30.57
CA LEU A 254 22.87 -11.11 -29.57
C LEU A 254 23.80 -10.93 -28.36
N GLY A 255 25.07 -10.55 -28.60
CA GLY A 255 25.99 -10.20 -27.55
C GLY A 255 25.52 -9.02 -26.69
N ARG A 256 25.04 -7.94 -27.34
CA ARG A 256 24.50 -6.76 -26.65
C ARG A 256 23.21 -7.08 -25.88
N LEU A 257 22.33 -7.88 -26.44
CA LEU A 257 21.10 -8.33 -25.76
C LEU A 257 21.43 -9.18 -24.53
N SER A 258 22.40 -10.08 -24.63
CA SER A 258 22.86 -10.90 -23.50
C SER A 258 23.42 -10.06 -22.37
N GLU A 259 24.24 -9.06 -22.68
CA GLU A 259 24.77 -8.11 -21.70
C GLU A 259 23.67 -7.28 -21.03
N SER A 260 22.75 -6.72 -21.83
CA SER A 260 21.63 -5.95 -21.31
C SER A 260 20.70 -6.79 -20.44
N ARG A 261 20.48 -8.05 -20.80
CA ARG A 261 19.68 -8.99 -19.97
C ARG A 261 20.33 -9.21 -18.60
N LYS A 262 21.65 -9.38 -18.54
CA LYS A 262 22.37 -9.53 -17.24
C LYS A 262 22.17 -8.29 -16.36
N ARG A 263 22.39 -7.11 -16.93
CA ARG A 263 22.20 -5.84 -16.21
C ARG A 263 20.74 -5.64 -15.81
N TRP A 264 19.79 -6.03 -16.65
CA TRP A 264 18.36 -5.97 -16.32
C TRP A 264 18.02 -6.85 -15.12
N VAL A 265 18.52 -8.10 -15.09
CA VAL A 265 18.31 -9.01 -13.95
C VAL A 265 18.90 -8.40 -12.67
N GLU A 266 20.09 -7.82 -12.75
CA GLU A 266 20.73 -7.16 -11.61
C GLU A 266 19.92 -5.95 -11.12
N ALA A 267 19.47 -5.09 -12.04
CA ALA A 267 18.65 -3.93 -11.72
C ALA A 267 17.31 -4.36 -11.05
N MET A 268 16.64 -5.38 -11.58
CA MET A 268 15.39 -5.88 -11.02
C MET A 268 15.60 -6.50 -9.64
N ASN A 269 16.64 -7.29 -9.43
CA ASN A 269 16.96 -7.86 -8.11
C ASN A 269 17.28 -6.76 -7.07
N ASN A 270 17.84 -5.65 -7.50
CA ASN A 270 18.14 -4.50 -6.65
C ASN A 270 16.95 -3.52 -6.50
N VAL A 271 15.79 -3.82 -7.12
CA VAL A 271 14.61 -2.94 -7.15
C VAL A 271 14.90 -1.58 -7.81
N SER A 272 15.94 -1.52 -8.67
CA SER A 272 16.24 -0.37 -9.53
C SER A 272 15.31 -0.37 -10.75
N LEU A 273 14.00 -0.18 -10.49
CA LEU A 273 12.94 -0.42 -11.47
C LEU A 273 13.08 0.48 -12.70
N ARG A 274 13.44 1.75 -12.51
CA ARG A 274 13.68 2.69 -13.61
C ARG A 274 14.79 2.21 -14.54
N GLU A 275 15.91 1.75 -13.99
CA GLU A 275 17.02 1.19 -14.79
C GLU A 275 16.58 -0.08 -15.51
N GLY A 276 15.84 -0.96 -14.84
CA GLY A 276 15.28 -2.16 -15.44
C GLY A 276 14.40 -1.84 -16.66
N VAL A 277 13.49 -0.86 -16.53
CA VAL A 277 12.66 -0.40 -17.65
C VAL A 277 13.51 0.19 -18.77
N MET A 278 14.49 1.05 -18.46
CA MET A 278 15.38 1.63 -19.48
C MET A 278 16.11 0.54 -20.26
N LEU A 279 16.67 -0.46 -19.57
CA LEU A 279 17.38 -1.56 -20.20
C LEU A 279 16.48 -2.45 -21.08
N SER A 280 15.20 -2.62 -20.70
CA SER A 280 14.24 -3.36 -21.53
C SER A 280 13.80 -2.59 -22.79
N LEU A 281 13.81 -1.25 -22.76
CA LEU A 281 13.38 -0.41 -23.85
C LEU A 281 14.48 0.04 -24.81
N ILE A 282 15.75 -0.05 -24.41
CA ILE A 282 16.90 0.48 -25.17
C ILE A 282 17.10 -0.23 -26.52
N HIS A 283 16.56 -1.43 -26.70
CA HIS A 283 16.70 -2.25 -27.91
C HIS A 283 15.45 -2.26 -28.78
N ILE A 284 14.45 -1.50 -28.42
CA ILE A 284 13.18 -1.36 -29.14
C ILE A 284 13.09 -0.01 -29.82
#